data_d5ba7b8c81ce537bd4ae0c9a4621fa82
#
_entry.id   d5ba7b8c81ce537bd4ae0c9a4621fa82
#
_cell.length_a   1.000
_cell.length_b   1.000
_cell.length_c   1.000
_cell.angle_alpha   90.00
_cell.angle_beta   90.00
_cell.angle_gamma   90.00
#
_symmetry.space_group_name_H-M   'P 1'
#
loop_
_entity.id
_entity.type
_entity.pdbx_description
1 polymer ?
#
loop_
_entity_poly.entity_id
_entity_poly.type
_entity_poly.pdbx_seq_one_letter_code
_entity_poly.pdbx_strand_id
1 'polypeptide(L)'
;MIESISAITLATHAVRFYRMLGFEVIYGGGDAAFTSFRAGTSYLNLIAQPAERTWPWWGTRHLLTIPDVDALHASVVAAGYRPDTAPRDAEWGERFFHLTDPDGHELSFAKPLR
;
A
#
# COMPACT_ATOMS: atom_id res chain seq x y z
N MET A 1 9.66 -22.23 9.10
CA MET A 1 8.61 -21.25 9.43
C MET A 1 8.78 -19.99 8.60
N ILE A 2 7.70 -19.46 8.11
CA ILE A 2 7.75 -18.19 7.37
C ILE A 2 7.69 -17.05 8.37
N GLU A 3 8.71 -16.19 8.37
CA GLU A 3 8.76 -15.03 9.28
C GLU A 3 8.26 -13.75 8.63
N SER A 4 8.39 -13.64 7.31
CA SER A 4 7.91 -12.46 6.60
C SER A 4 7.66 -12.80 5.14
N ILE A 5 6.88 -11.95 4.50
CA ILE A 5 6.60 -12.05 3.07
C ILE A 5 7.01 -10.75 2.41
N SER A 6 7.71 -10.86 1.29
CA SER A 6 8.07 -9.72 0.48
C SER A 6 7.23 -9.74 -0.80
N ALA A 7 6.51 -8.68 -1.04
CA ALA A 7 5.72 -8.52 -2.25
C ALA A 7 6.50 -7.73 -3.29
N ILE A 8 6.32 -8.06 -4.56
CA ILE A 8 6.91 -7.32 -5.67
C ILE A 8 5.78 -6.77 -6.51
N THR A 9 5.84 -5.51 -6.84
CA THR A 9 4.84 -4.87 -7.68
C THR A 9 5.52 -4.03 -8.76
N LEU A 10 4.81 -3.81 -9.85
CA LEU A 10 5.29 -2.96 -10.94
C LEU A 10 4.94 -1.52 -10.59
N ALA A 11 5.87 -0.61 -10.80
CA ALA A 11 5.65 0.77 -10.42
C ALA A 11 6.37 1.73 -11.35
N THR A 12 5.76 2.87 -11.60
CA THR A 12 6.37 3.97 -12.34
C THR A 12 6.62 5.19 -11.45
N HIS A 13 5.68 5.53 -10.57
CA HIS A 13 5.79 6.69 -9.68
C HIS A 13 5.33 6.37 -8.26
N ALA A 14 5.60 5.15 -7.81
CA ALA A 14 5.03 4.65 -6.58
C ALA A 14 5.86 4.97 -5.32
N VAL A 15 7.15 5.31 -5.47
CA VAL A 15 8.00 5.53 -4.28
C VAL A 15 7.44 6.62 -3.38
N ARG A 16 7.07 7.76 -3.94
CA ARG A 16 6.49 8.86 -3.17
C ARG A 16 5.19 8.44 -2.48
N PHE A 17 4.37 7.68 -3.19
CA PHE A 17 3.09 7.21 -2.67
C PHE A 17 3.28 6.32 -1.45
N TYR A 18 4.16 5.31 -1.54
CA TYR A 18 4.37 4.38 -0.44
C TYR A 18 5.09 5.03 0.74
N ARG A 19 6.00 5.98 0.47
CA ARG A 19 6.60 6.76 1.56
C ARG A 19 5.55 7.59 2.29
N MET A 20 4.59 8.15 1.59
CA MET A 20 3.47 8.88 2.19
C MET A 20 2.70 8.01 3.17
N LEU A 21 2.55 6.72 2.85
CA LEU A 21 1.87 5.77 3.71
C LEU A 21 2.69 5.33 4.92
N GLY A 22 3.96 5.75 5.01
CA GLY A 22 4.81 5.39 6.12
C GLY A 22 5.75 4.24 5.86
N PHE A 23 5.84 3.76 4.63
CA PHE A 23 6.81 2.73 4.25
C PHE A 23 8.21 3.33 4.25
N GLU A 24 9.16 2.59 4.80
CA GLU A 24 10.54 3.04 4.90
C GLU A 24 11.38 2.48 3.75
N VAL A 25 12.03 3.35 2.98
CA VAL A 25 12.93 2.93 1.91
C VAL A 25 14.19 2.35 2.56
N ILE A 26 14.51 1.10 2.26
CA ILE A 26 15.73 0.46 2.75
C ILE A 26 16.72 0.17 1.63
N TYR A 27 16.31 0.32 0.36
CA TYR A 27 17.18 0.16 -0.80
C TYR A 27 16.55 0.88 -1.99
N GLY A 28 17.36 1.55 -2.80
CA GLY A 28 16.89 2.24 -3.98
C GLY A 28 16.18 3.55 -3.66
N GLY A 29 15.01 3.74 -4.24
CA GLY A 29 14.20 4.94 -4.08
C GLY A 29 14.28 5.85 -5.29
N GLY A 30 13.38 6.83 -5.37
CA GLY A 30 13.35 7.78 -6.47
C GLY A 30 13.21 7.12 -7.83
N ASP A 31 14.21 7.29 -8.68
CA ASP A 31 14.21 6.78 -10.05
C ASP A 31 14.89 5.41 -10.19
N ALA A 32 15.19 4.75 -9.08
CA ALA A 32 15.87 3.45 -9.12
C ALA A 32 15.00 2.40 -9.82
N ALA A 33 15.65 1.47 -10.53
CA ALA A 33 14.94 0.38 -11.20
C ALA A 33 14.29 -0.57 -10.20
N PHE A 34 14.85 -0.67 -9.00
CA PHE A 34 14.34 -1.52 -7.94
C PHE A 34 14.38 -0.76 -6.62
N THR A 35 13.28 -0.76 -5.89
CA THR A 35 13.18 -0.12 -4.58
C THR A 35 12.60 -1.12 -3.59
N SER A 36 13.22 -1.23 -2.42
CA SER A 36 12.73 -2.06 -1.34
C SER A 36 12.29 -1.19 -0.17
N PHE A 37 11.09 -1.45 0.33
CA PHE A 37 10.53 -0.80 1.52
C PHE A 37 10.37 -1.81 2.64
N ARG A 38 10.43 -1.31 3.86
CA ARG A 38 10.05 -2.05 5.04
C ARG A 38 8.80 -1.43 5.66
N ALA A 39 7.88 -2.28 6.09
CA ALA A 39 6.68 -1.88 6.82
C ALA A 39 6.50 -2.89 7.97
N GLY A 40 6.83 -2.47 9.19
CA GLY A 40 6.83 -3.40 10.34
C GLY A 40 7.81 -4.55 10.12
N THR A 41 7.30 -5.77 10.10
CA THR A 41 8.10 -6.98 9.86
C THR A 41 8.00 -7.47 8.41
N SER A 42 7.33 -6.70 7.56
CA SER A 42 7.11 -7.10 6.16
C SER A 42 7.85 -6.17 5.21
N TYR A 43 7.95 -6.60 3.96
CA TYR A 43 8.65 -5.85 2.91
C TYR A 43 7.77 -5.71 1.68
N LEU A 44 7.93 -4.61 0.98
CA LEU A 44 7.33 -4.37 -0.31
C LEU A 44 8.43 -3.94 -1.27
N ASN A 45 8.51 -4.60 -2.41
CA ASN A 45 9.51 -4.28 -3.43
C ASN A 45 8.82 -3.73 -4.66
N LEU A 46 9.38 -2.68 -5.23
CA LEU A 46 8.89 -2.05 -6.45
C LEU A 46 9.90 -2.24 -7.56
N ILE A 47 9.40 -2.63 -8.74
CA ILE A 47 10.20 -2.74 -9.95
C ILE A 47 9.68 -1.71 -10.93
N ALA A 48 10.52 -0.79 -11.38
CA ALA A 48 10.15 0.18 -12.39
C ALA A 48 9.97 -0.52 -13.74
N GLN A 49 8.83 -0.31 -14.37
CA GLN A 49 8.50 -0.92 -15.65
C GLN A 49 7.92 0.13 -16.59
N PRO A 50 8.05 -0.08 -17.91
CA PRO A 50 7.43 0.80 -18.88
C PRO A 50 5.92 0.89 -18.69
N ALA A 51 5.36 2.06 -18.96
CA ALA A 51 3.94 2.34 -18.72
C ALA A 51 2.99 1.51 -19.60
N GLU A 52 3.48 0.93 -20.69
CA GLU A 52 2.65 0.09 -21.54
C GLU A 52 2.31 -1.27 -20.94
N ARG A 53 2.93 -1.63 -19.83
CA ARG A 53 2.53 -2.84 -19.08
C ARG A 53 1.39 -2.49 -18.16
N THR A 54 0.17 -2.58 -18.65
CA THR A 54 -1.03 -2.33 -17.86
C THR A 54 -1.82 -3.60 -17.67
N TRP A 55 -2.47 -3.69 -16.54
CA TRP A 55 -3.31 -4.82 -16.18
C TRP A 55 -4.64 -4.29 -15.67
N PRO A 56 -5.77 -4.89 -16.06
CA PRO A 56 -7.07 -4.37 -15.67
C PRO A 56 -7.33 -4.46 -14.17
N TRP A 57 -6.81 -5.49 -13.51
CA TRP A 57 -6.97 -5.64 -12.07
C TRP A 57 -6.02 -6.72 -11.54
N TRP A 58 -5.39 -6.42 -10.43
CA TRP A 58 -4.37 -7.27 -9.83
C TRP A 58 -4.86 -8.03 -8.60
N GLY A 59 -6.10 -7.77 -8.16
CA GLY A 59 -6.55 -8.18 -6.85
C GLY A 59 -6.22 -7.12 -5.81
N THR A 60 -6.52 -7.41 -4.58
CA THR A 60 -6.36 -6.49 -3.47
C THR A 60 -5.20 -6.93 -2.58
N ARG A 61 -4.32 -5.99 -2.22
CA ARG A 61 -3.28 -6.22 -1.23
C ARG A 61 -3.80 -5.79 0.13
N HIS A 62 -3.71 -6.67 1.10
CA HIS A 62 -4.17 -6.39 2.45
C HIS A 62 -3.02 -5.92 3.32
N LEU A 63 -3.17 -4.75 3.92
CA LEU A 63 -2.21 -4.18 4.85
C LEU A 63 -2.87 -4.18 6.22
N LEU A 64 -2.49 -5.14 7.02
CA LEU A 64 -3.16 -5.44 8.28
C LEU A 64 -2.49 -4.77 9.47
N THR A 65 -3.24 -4.72 10.56
CA THR A 65 -2.76 -4.20 11.85
C THR A 65 -2.37 -2.74 11.77
N ILE A 66 -3.21 -1.96 11.09
CA ILE A 66 -3.10 -0.50 11.11
C ILE A 66 -3.69 -0.03 12.43
N PRO A 67 -2.90 0.57 13.35
CA PRO A 67 -3.40 0.92 14.66
C PRO A 67 -4.60 1.87 14.66
N ASP A 68 -4.62 2.81 13.70
CA ASP A 68 -5.71 3.77 13.58
C ASP A 68 -6.04 3.97 12.11
N VAL A 69 -7.04 3.23 11.65
CA VAL A 69 -7.47 3.24 10.23
C VAL A 69 -8.00 4.62 9.85
N ASP A 70 -8.77 5.25 10.71
CA ASP A 70 -9.36 6.56 10.43
C ASP A 70 -8.29 7.65 10.35
N ALA A 71 -7.29 7.60 11.21
CA ALA A 71 -6.19 8.57 11.17
C ALA A 71 -5.37 8.41 9.89
N LEU A 72 -5.12 7.18 9.45
CA LEU A 72 -4.41 6.94 8.21
C LEU A 72 -5.22 7.46 7.02
N HIS A 73 -6.53 7.22 7.00
CA HIS A 73 -7.40 7.75 5.96
C HIS A 73 -7.30 9.28 5.89
N ALA A 74 -7.37 9.94 7.04
CA ALA A 74 -7.27 11.41 7.11
C ALA A 74 -5.91 11.90 6.59
N SER A 75 -4.82 11.19 6.90
CA SER A 75 -3.48 11.53 6.42
C SER A 75 -3.38 11.40 4.90
N VAL A 76 -3.98 10.35 4.34
CA VAL A 76 -4.00 10.12 2.89
C VAL A 76 -4.72 11.25 2.18
N VAL A 77 -5.88 11.65 2.69
CA VAL A 77 -6.65 12.77 2.13
C VAL A 77 -5.86 14.08 2.23
N ALA A 78 -5.24 14.32 3.39
CA ALA A 78 -4.44 15.53 3.61
C ALA A 78 -3.23 15.59 2.66
N ALA A 79 -2.69 14.44 2.26
CA ALA A 79 -1.57 14.36 1.33
C ALA A 79 -2.00 14.55 -0.13
N GLY A 80 -3.29 14.72 -0.41
CA GLY A 80 -3.80 14.97 -1.74
C GLY A 80 -4.24 13.72 -2.52
N TYR A 81 -4.27 12.58 -1.87
CA TYR A 81 -4.75 11.35 -2.50
C TYR A 81 -6.24 11.16 -2.22
N ARG A 82 -6.86 10.30 -3.02
CA ARG A 82 -8.31 10.11 -2.96
C ARG A 82 -8.62 8.64 -2.69
N PRO A 83 -8.92 8.27 -1.42
CA PRO A 83 -9.32 6.90 -1.11
C PRO A 83 -10.55 6.46 -1.89
N ASP A 84 -10.61 5.18 -2.23
CA ASP A 84 -11.74 4.61 -2.98
C ASP A 84 -12.98 4.48 -2.11
N THR A 85 -12.80 4.26 -0.80
CA THR A 85 -13.88 4.13 0.16
C THR A 85 -13.55 4.89 1.43
N ALA A 86 -14.59 5.28 2.18
CA ALA A 86 -14.40 5.77 3.53
C ALA A 86 -14.17 4.59 4.48
N PRO A 87 -13.55 4.82 5.66
CA PRO A 87 -13.41 3.76 6.65
C PRO A 87 -14.77 3.23 7.09
N ARG A 88 -14.89 1.91 7.20
CA ARG A 88 -16.11 1.27 7.68
C ARG A 88 -15.81 -0.06 8.34
N ASP A 89 -16.75 -0.53 9.14
CA ASP A 89 -16.67 -1.82 9.80
C ASP A 89 -17.28 -2.88 8.89
N ALA A 90 -16.53 -3.94 8.66
CA ALA A 90 -16.96 -5.05 7.84
C ALA A 90 -17.61 -6.15 8.69
N GLU A 91 -18.51 -6.89 8.07
CA GLU A 91 -19.20 -8.00 8.74
C GLU A 91 -18.24 -9.07 9.26
N TRP A 92 -17.10 -9.22 8.60
CA TRP A 92 -16.10 -10.23 8.99
C TRP A 92 -15.18 -9.78 10.12
N GLY A 93 -15.43 -8.62 10.73
CA GLY A 93 -14.76 -8.24 11.97
C GLY A 93 -13.53 -7.37 11.83
N GLU A 94 -13.50 -6.50 10.84
CA GLU A 94 -12.42 -5.52 10.73
C GLU A 94 -12.93 -4.18 10.25
N ARG A 95 -12.20 -3.11 10.60
CA ARG A 95 -12.44 -1.78 10.06
C ARG A 95 -11.41 -1.52 8.97
N PHE A 96 -11.86 -1.04 7.82
CA PHE A 96 -10.98 -0.93 6.66
C PHE A 96 -11.38 0.22 5.74
N PHE A 97 -10.44 0.61 4.86
CA PHE A 97 -10.73 1.41 3.68
C PHE A 97 -9.83 0.96 2.53
N HIS A 98 -10.21 1.31 1.33
CA HIS A 98 -9.45 0.99 0.13
C HIS A 98 -8.84 2.24 -0.49
N LEU A 99 -7.66 2.07 -1.07
CA LEU A 99 -6.94 3.11 -1.79
C LEU A 99 -6.20 2.45 -2.94
N THR A 100 -6.33 3.01 -4.13
CA THR A 100 -5.61 2.50 -5.31
C THR A 100 -4.28 3.25 -5.44
N ASP A 101 -3.19 2.51 -5.65
CA ASP A 101 -1.89 3.14 -5.83
C ASP A 101 -1.77 3.74 -7.24
N PRO A 102 -0.68 4.51 -7.53
CA PRO A 102 -0.55 5.17 -8.83
C PRO A 102 -0.53 4.23 -10.03
N ASP A 103 -0.20 2.96 -9.81
CA ASP A 103 -0.12 1.97 -10.89
C ASP A 103 -1.34 1.07 -10.99
N GLY A 104 -2.39 1.35 -10.21
CA GLY A 104 -3.66 0.64 -10.30
C GLY A 104 -3.82 -0.53 -9.35
N HIS A 105 -2.88 -0.73 -8.41
CA HIS A 105 -3.02 -1.78 -7.40
C HIS A 105 -3.96 -1.32 -6.29
N GLU A 106 -4.97 -2.13 -6.02
CA GLU A 106 -5.89 -1.84 -4.92
C GLU A 106 -5.29 -2.27 -3.59
N LEU A 107 -5.31 -1.38 -2.62
CA LEU A 107 -4.81 -1.64 -1.28
C LEU A 107 -5.95 -1.61 -0.28
N SER A 108 -5.97 -2.55 0.65
CA SER A 108 -6.92 -2.57 1.74
C SER A 108 -6.17 -2.37 3.05
N PHE A 109 -6.49 -1.28 3.74
CA PHE A 109 -5.88 -0.96 5.04
C PHE A 109 -6.87 -1.36 6.12
N ALA A 110 -6.47 -2.27 6.98
CA ALA A 110 -7.41 -2.89 7.88
C ALA A 110 -6.87 -3.03 9.30
N LYS A 111 -7.80 -3.10 10.25
CA LYS A 111 -7.53 -3.35 11.65
C LYS A 111 -8.61 -4.28 12.18
N PRO A 112 -8.25 -5.35 12.89
CA PRO A 112 -9.24 -6.19 13.54
C PRO A 112 -10.06 -5.38 14.55
N LEU A 113 -11.36 -5.67 14.62
CA LEU A 113 -12.24 -5.00 15.60
C LEU A 113 -12.13 -5.57 17.00
N ARG A 114 -11.35 -6.64 17.16
CA ARG A 114 -11.13 -7.28 18.47
C ARG A 114 -9.68 -7.40 18.82
#